data_28f586c06e6399c0fd98a59be56da72b
#
_entry.id   28f586c06e6399c0fd98a59be56da72b
#
_cell.length_a   1.000
_cell.length_b   1.000
_cell.length_c   1.000
_cell.angle_alpha   90.00
_cell.angle_beta   90.00
_cell.angle_gamma   90.00
#
_symmetry.space_group_name_H-M   'P 1'
#
loop_
_entity.id
_entity.type
_entity.pdbx_description
1 polymer ?
#
loop_
_entity_poly.entity_id
_entity_poly.type
_entity_poly.pdbx_seq_one_letter_code
_entity_poly.pdbx_strand_id
1 'polypeptide(L)'
;MHIRKRVLVTGGAGFLGSHLCSDLLDKGHDVLCLDNFSTGNKDNVFSLLDNSRFEMIRSDVTLPLFVEVDEIYNLACPASPVHYQYDPVQTTKTSVHGAINMLGLAKRLKAKIMQASTSEVYGNPKIHPQTESYWGDVNPIGIRSCYDEGKRCAETLFFDYYRQHNLNIKVARIFNTYGPNMHPNDGRVVSNFIMQALRDDPITIYGKGSQTRSFCYVDDMIEAFCLLMNTKDDFIGPVNLGNPIEFSIKELASEIIELIGSKSELIYKPLPEDDPAQRQPDISLAKQVLSWEPKIQLKKGLEKTIPYFEDFLSRDIIKKS
;
A
#
# COMPACT_ATOMS: atom_id res chain seq x y z
N MET A 1 -10.07 29.04 2.39
CA MET A 1 -10.50 28.50 3.70
C MET A 1 -10.47 26.98 3.58
N HIS A 2 -9.62 26.30 4.36
CA HIS A 2 -9.52 24.84 4.30
C HIS A 2 -10.76 24.28 5.01
N ILE A 3 -11.63 23.56 4.31
CA ILE A 3 -12.81 22.95 4.93
C ILE A 3 -12.34 21.73 5.72
N ARG A 4 -12.53 21.73 7.04
CA ARG A 4 -12.29 20.57 7.91
C ARG A 4 -13.27 19.46 7.55
N LYS A 5 -12.77 18.24 7.33
CA LYS A 5 -13.53 17.05 7.01
C LYS A 5 -13.32 16.00 8.09
N ARG A 6 -14.28 15.09 8.24
CA ARG A 6 -14.12 13.86 9.00
C ARG A 6 -13.83 12.72 8.01
N VAL A 7 -12.66 12.12 8.14
CA VAL A 7 -12.11 11.17 7.14
C VAL A 7 -11.94 9.79 7.76
N LEU A 8 -12.53 8.78 7.15
CA LEU A 8 -12.32 7.38 7.54
C LEU A 8 -11.15 6.79 6.74
N VAL A 9 -10.18 6.22 7.47
CA VAL A 9 -9.08 5.45 6.90
C VAL A 9 -9.19 4.00 7.36
N THR A 10 -9.60 3.07 6.48
CA THR A 10 -9.59 1.65 6.80
C THR A 10 -8.19 1.07 6.59
N GLY A 11 -7.75 0.14 7.45
CA GLY A 11 -6.35 -0.29 7.46
C GLY A 11 -5.42 0.82 7.97
N GLY A 12 -5.95 1.73 8.80
CA GLY A 12 -5.25 2.94 9.23
C GLY A 12 -4.07 2.70 10.16
N ALA A 13 -3.97 1.54 10.82
CA ALA A 13 -2.80 1.14 11.60
C ALA A 13 -1.76 0.34 10.78
N GLY A 14 -2.03 0.12 9.49
CA GLY A 14 -1.09 -0.47 8.54
C GLY A 14 -0.03 0.52 8.07
N PHE A 15 0.85 0.06 7.17
CA PHE A 15 1.95 0.86 6.62
C PHE A 15 1.46 2.18 5.98
N LEU A 16 0.76 2.12 4.87
CA LEU A 16 0.27 3.33 4.19
C LEU A 16 -0.77 4.09 5.01
N GLY A 17 -1.64 3.35 5.71
CA GLY A 17 -2.72 3.92 6.49
C GLY A 17 -2.23 4.83 7.61
N SER A 18 -1.17 4.46 8.32
CA SER A 18 -0.62 5.27 9.43
C SER A 18 -0.01 6.58 8.95
N HIS A 19 0.71 6.56 7.82
CA HIS A 19 1.23 7.77 7.19
C HIS A 19 0.10 8.69 6.71
N LEU A 20 -0.95 8.10 6.10
CA LEU A 20 -2.12 8.86 5.67
C LEU A 20 -2.87 9.48 6.85
N CYS A 21 -3.06 8.74 7.94
CA CYS A 21 -3.69 9.28 9.16
C CYS A 21 -2.92 10.50 9.69
N SER A 22 -1.58 10.41 9.75
CA SER A 22 -0.73 11.54 10.20
C SER A 22 -0.88 12.75 9.28
N ASP A 23 -0.74 12.55 7.96
CA ASP A 23 -0.84 13.63 6.98
C ASP A 23 -2.21 14.34 6.99
N LEU A 24 -3.29 13.58 7.14
CA LEU A 24 -4.65 14.14 7.24
C LEU A 24 -4.85 14.96 8.52
N LEU A 25 -4.28 14.51 9.64
CA LEU A 25 -4.30 15.27 10.90
C LEU A 25 -3.51 16.58 10.78
N ASP A 26 -2.32 16.53 10.15
CA ASP A 26 -1.49 17.71 9.89
C ASP A 26 -2.20 18.73 8.99
N LYS A 27 -2.99 18.24 8.03
CA LYS A 27 -3.87 19.06 7.19
C LYS A 27 -5.11 19.58 7.90
N GLY A 28 -5.32 19.25 9.17
CA GLY A 28 -6.40 19.81 10.00
C GLY A 28 -7.71 19.05 9.94
N HIS A 29 -7.74 17.84 9.39
CA HIS A 29 -8.92 16.98 9.35
C HIS A 29 -9.14 16.21 10.66
N ASP A 30 -10.38 15.74 10.90
CA ASP A 30 -10.68 14.71 11.90
C ASP A 30 -10.49 13.35 11.25
N VAL A 31 -9.71 12.48 11.87
CA VAL A 31 -9.36 11.17 11.33
C VAL A 31 -9.94 10.05 12.15
N LEU A 32 -10.74 9.21 11.48
CA LEU A 32 -11.27 7.99 12.03
C LEU A 32 -10.48 6.81 11.47
N CYS A 33 -9.61 6.23 12.28
CA CYS A 33 -8.76 5.11 11.92
C CYS A 33 -9.48 3.79 12.24
N LEU A 34 -9.76 2.97 11.24
CA LEU A 34 -10.34 1.64 11.43
C LEU A 34 -9.33 0.56 11.07
N ASP A 35 -9.07 -0.35 12.01
CA ASP A 35 -8.14 -1.48 11.81
C ASP A 35 -8.53 -2.65 12.72
N ASN A 36 -8.35 -3.89 12.25
CA ASN A 36 -8.54 -5.10 13.07
C ASN A 36 -7.23 -5.62 13.67
N PHE A 37 -6.10 -5.00 13.29
CA PHE A 37 -4.73 -5.38 13.66
C PHE A 37 -4.30 -6.79 13.23
N SER A 38 -4.86 -7.30 12.14
CA SER A 38 -4.41 -8.58 11.58
C SER A 38 -2.99 -8.49 10.99
N THR A 39 -2.69 -7.36 10.33
CA THR A 39 -1.35 -7.04 9.79
C THR A 39 -0.90 -5.63 10.19
N GLY A 40 -1.80 -4.79 10.65
CA GLY A 40 -1.51 -3.48 11.22
C GLY A 40 -0.88 -3.58 12.61
N ASN A 41 -0.13 -2.55 12.99
CA ASN A 41 0.51 -2.45 14.31
C ASN A 41 0.02 -1.19 15.04
N LYS A 42 -0.34 -1.34 16.33
CA LYS A 42 -0.72 -0.21 17.18
C LYS A 42 0.39 0.83 17.31
N ASP A 43 1.65 0.39 17.30
CA ASP A 43 2.80 1.27 17.42
C ASP A 43 2.86 2.30 16.26
N ASN A 44 2.34 1.94 15.06
CA ASN A 44 2.31 2.82 13.90
C ASN A 44 1.44 4.07 14.09
N VAL A 45 0.48 4.01 15.01
CA VAL A 45 -0.48 5.11 15.29
C VAL A 45 -0.44 5.58 16.74
N PHE A 46 0.50 5.03 17.53
CA PHE A 46 0.58 5.34 18.97
C PHE A 46 0.76 6.84 19.23
N SER A 47 1.62 7.50 18.46
CA SER A 47 1.85 8.95 18.57
C SER A 47 0.63 9.82 18.21
N LEU A 48 -0.37 9.24 17.53
CA LEU A 48 -1.58 9.95 17.12
C LEU A 48 -2.70 9.88 18.15
N LEU A 49 -2.62 8.95 19.12
CA LEU A 49 -3.69 8.69 20.10
C LEU A 49 -3.99 9.90 21.02
N ASP A 50 -2.99 10.75 21.28
CA ASP A 50 -3.18 11.95 22.11
C ASP A 50 -3.76 13.14 21.33
N ASN A 51 -3.94 13.01 20.00
CA ASN A 51 -4.52 14.06 19.19
C ASN A 51 -6.06 14.01 19.30
N SER A 52 -6.68 15.07 19.79
CA SER A 52 -8.14 15.16 19.97
C SER A 52 -8.97 15.02 18.69
N ARG A 53 -8.33 15.06 17.51
CA ARG A 53 -8.94 14.87 16.20
C ARG A 53 -8.71 13.47 15.65
N PHE A 54 -8.06 12.58 16.40
CA PHE A 54 -7.82 11.19 16.01
C PHE A 54 -8.70 10.26 16.85
N GLU A 55 -9.42 9.39 16.16
CA GLU A 55 -10.23 8.36 16.80
C GLU A 55 -9.87 6.98 16.22
N MET A 56 -9.61 6.01 17.10
CA MET A 56 -9.29 4.62 16.70
C MET A 56 -10.50 3.72 16.92
N ILE A 57 -10.93 3.02 15.87
CA ILE A 57 -11.93 1.96 15.94
C ILE A 57 -11.26 0.61 15.63
N ARG A 58 -11.29 -0.29 16.59
CA ARG A 58 -10.88 -1.69 16.36
C ARG A 58 -12.05 -2.47 15.79
N SER A 59 -12.07 -2.69 14.48
CA SER A 59 -13.11 -3.45 13.79
C SER A 59 -12.60 -4.04 12.49
N ASP A 60 -13.30 -5.07 11.98
CA ASP A 60 -13.02 -5.68 10.68
C ASP A 60 -13.93 -5.05 9.60
N VAL A 61 -13.35 -4.67 8.46
CA VAL A 61 -14.10 -4.08 7.33
C VAL A 61 -15.11 -5.04 6.69
N THR A 62 -14.99 -6.34 6.96
CA THR A 62 -15.99 -7.34 6.54
C THR A 62 -17.30 -7.25 7.32
N LEU A 63 -17.32 -6.48 8.40
CA LEU A 63 -18.52 -6.20 9.21
C LEU A 63 -19.09 -4.83 8.86
N PRO A 64 -20.42 -4.64 8.97
CA PRO A 64 -21.04 -3.34 8.77
C PRO A 64 -20.53 -2.29 9.75
N LEU A 65 -20.31 -1.08 9.24
CA LEU A 65 -19.86 0.08 10.04
C LEU A 65 -20.88 1.20 9.97
N PHE A 66 -21.18 1.79 11.13
CA PHE A 66 -22.13 2.90 11.26
C PHE A 66 -21.42 4.11 11.88
N VAL A 67 -20.90 4.97 11.03
CA VAL A 67 -20.21 6.22 11.37
C VAL A 67 -20.66 7.32 10.42
N GLU A 68 -20.38 8.58 10.77
CA GLU A 68 -20.62 9.74 9.90
C GLU A 68 -19.27 10.30 9.46
N VAL A 69 -19.01 10.33 8.15
CA VAL A 69 -17.75 10.81 7.55
C VAL A 69 -18.00 11.47 6.20
N ASP A 70 -17.11 12.37 5.81
CA ASP A 70 -17.15 13.09 4.54
C ASP A 70 -16.38 12.35 3.44
N GLU A 71 -15.31 11.65 3.83
CA GLU A 71 -14.43 10.94 2.90
C GLU A 71 -13.99 9.59 3.48
N ILE A 72 -13.75 8.62 2.59
CA ILE A 72 -13.29 7.27 2.96
C ILE A 72 -12.08 6.90 2.11
N TYR A 73 -10.98 6.54 2.77
CA TYR A 73 -9.85 5.87 2.14
C TYR A 73 -9.90 4.38 2.49
N ASN A 74 -10.25 3.54 1.52
CA ASN A 74 -10.36 2.10 1.72
C ASN A 74 -9.04 1.39 1.42
N LEU A 75 -8.18 1.27 2.47
CA LEU A 75 -6.86 0.67 2.37
C LEU A 75 -6.78 -0.74 2.99
N ALA A 76 -7.78 -1.14 3.79
CA ALA A 76 -7.74 -2.39 4.53
C ALA A 76 -7.66 -3.61 3.60
N CYS A 77 -6.51 -4.29 3.61
CA CYS A 77 -6.28 -5.60 3.01
C CYS A 77 -4.89 -6.10 3.40
N PRO A 78 -4.69 -7.39 3.70
CA PRO A 78 -3.35 -7.97 3.71
C PRO A 78 -2.71 -7.78 2.33
N ALA A 79 -1.53 -7.15 2.26
CA ALA A 79 -0.93 -6.70 1.00
C ALA A 79 0.45 -7.30 0.72
N SER A 80 0.92 -8.22 1.53
CA SER A 80 2.17 -8.93 1.30
C SER A 80 1.93 -10.44 1.14
N PRO A 81 2.73 -11.15 0.32
CA PRO A 81 2.55 -12.58 0.07
C PRO A 81 2.43 -13.44 1.32
N VAL A 82 3.29 -13.19 2.32
CA VAL A 82 3.28 -13.93 3.59
C VAL A 82 1.94 -13.79 4.32
N HIS A 83 1.36 -12.59 4.30
CA HIS A 83 0.12 -12.32 5.02
C HIS A 83 -1.12 -12.77 4.26
N TYR A 84 -1.24 -12.44 2.95
CA TYR A 84 -2.45 -12.78 2.20
C TYR A 84 -2.55 -14.28 1.88
N GLN A 85 -1.42 -15.01 1.86
CA GLN A 85 -1.40 -16.47 1.69
C GLN A 85 -1.62 -17.23 3.01
N TYR A 86 -1.40 -16.59 4.16
CA TYR A 86 -1.65 -17.20 5.47
C TYR A 86 -3.15 -17.50 5.68
N ASP A 87 -4.02 -16.56 5.32
CA ASP A 87 -5.48 -16.75 5.31
C ASP A 87 -6.07 -16.18 4.00
N PRO A 88 -6.01 -16.98 2.91
CA PRO A 88 -6.44 -16.53 1.60
C PRO A 88 -7.96 -16.28 1.52
N VAL A 89 -8.76 -17.02 2.30
CA VAL A 89 -10.22 -16.82 2.36
C VAL A 89 -10.54 -15.48 3.01
N GLN A 90 -9.90 -15.16 4.14
CA GLN A 90 -10.09 -13.87 4.79
C GLN A 90 -9.57 -12.71 3.93
N THR A 91 -8.47 -12.90 3.21
CA THR A 91 -7.95 -11.91 2.25
C THR A 91 -8.99 -11.58 1.17
N THR A 92 -9.58 -12.59 0.56
CA THR A 92 -10.66 -12.40 -0.44
C THR A 92 -11.87 -11.71 0.20
N LYS A 93 -12.33 -12.14 1.38
CA LYS A 93 -13.42 -11.48 2.10
C LYS A 93 -13.12 -10.02 2.39
N THR A 94 -11.92 -9.70 2.87
CA THR A 94 -11.51 -8.32 3.17
C THR A 94 -11.57 -7.45 1.92
N SER A 95 -11.09 -7.94 0.78
CA SER A 95 -11.12 -7.21 -0.49
C SER A 95 -12.55 -7.00 -0.99
N VAL A 96 -13.40 -8.04 -0.96
CA VAL A 96 -14.73 -8.02 -1.59
C VAL A 96 -15.81 -7.50 -0.62
N HIS A 97 -15.98 -8.13 0.56
CA HIS A 97 -16.98 -7.68 1.54
C HIS A 97 -16.60 -6.33 2.14
N GLY A 98 -15.29 -6.09 2.37
CA GLY A 98 -14.82 -4.77 2.81
C GLY A 98 -15.18 -3.68 1.80
N ALA A 99 -14.96 -3.92 0.49
CA ALA A 99 -15.37 -2.99 -0.56
C ALA A 99 -16.91 -2.77 -0.55
N ILE A 100 -17.73 -3.84 -0.48
CA ILE A 100 -19.19 -3.74 -0.42
C ILE A 100 -19.64 -2.89 0.78
N ASN A 101 -19.10 -3.14 1.96
CA ASN A 101 -19.48 -2.42 3.19
C ASN A 101 -19.08 -0.94 3.10
N MET A 102 -17.87 -0.63 2.63
CA MET A 102 -17.40 0.76 2.51
C MET A 102 -18.12 1.52 1.41
N LEU A 103 -18.46 0.88 0.29
CA LEU A 103 -19.29 1.46 -0.77
C LEU A 103 -20.72 1.70 -0.29
N GLY A 104 -21.29 0.76 0.47
CA GLY A 104 -22.59 0.93 1.11
C GLY A 104 -22.63 2.10 2.09
N LEU A 105 -21.59 2.26 2.91
CA LEU A 105 -21.41 3.39 3.82
C LEU A 105 -21.27 4.71 3.02
N ALA A 106 -20.39 4.74 2.02
CA ALA A 106 -20.20 5.92 1.18
C ALA A 106 -21.50 6.35 0.47
N LYS A 107 -22.26 5.39 -0.05
CA LYS A 107 -23.58 5.64 -0.67
C LYS A 107 -24.56 6.25 0.33
N ARG A 108 -24.66 5.70 1.54
CA ARG A 108 -25.53 6.20 2.61
C ARG A 108 -25.23 7.65 2.97
N LEU A 109 -23.93 7.98 3.09
CA LEU A 109 -23.44 9.29 3.52
C LEU A 109 -23.27 10.28 2.37
N LYS A 110 -23.32 9.83 1.12
CA LYS A 110 -22.87 10.58 -0.08
C LYS A 110 -21.40 11.01 0.04
N ALA A 111 -20.60 10.22 0.76
CA ALA A 111 -19.18 10.45 0.96
C ALA A 111 -18.37 10.09 -0.29
N LYS A 112 -17.29 10.82 -0.54
CA LYS A 112 -16.29 10.43 -1.55
C LYS A 112 -15.47 9.25 -1.03
N ILE A 113 -15.20 8.27 -1.88
CA ILE A 113 -14.45 7.08 -1.49
C ILE A 113 -13.32 6.73 -2.44
N MET A 114 -12.11 6.48 -1.90
CA MET A 114 -10.98 5.98 -2.67
C MET A 114 -10.73 4.49 -2.36
N GLN A 115 -10.52 3.70 -3.43
CA GLN A 115 -10.05 2.32 -3.35
C GLN A 115 -8.54 2.27 -3.52
N ALA A 116 -7.83 1.73 -2.54
CA ALA A 116 -6.47 1.28 -2.72
C ALA A 116 -6.46 -0.05 -3.49
N SER A 117 -6.36 0.05 -4.81
CA SER A 117 -6.08 -1.07 -5.69
C SER A 117 -4.57 -1.30 -5.78
N THR A 118 -4.11 -2.11 -6.69
CA THR A 118 -2.73 -2.58 -6.76
C THR A 118 -2.29 -2.79 -8.20
N SER A 119 -0.98 -2.75 -8.45
CA SER A 119 -0.39 -3.22 -9.70
C SER A 119 -0.60 -4.71 -9.96
N GLU A 120 -0.96 -5.50 -8.93
CA GLU A 120 -1.22 -6.93 -9.07
C GLU A 120 -2.46 -7.22 -9.94
N VAL A 121 -3.36 -6.24 -10.14
CA VAL A 121 -4.48 -6.36 -11.11
C VAL A 121 -4.01 -6.60 -12.54
N TYR A 122 -2.74 -6.31 -12.84
CA TYR A 122 -2.11 -6.57 -14.14
C TYR A 122 -1.56 -7.99 -14.28
N GLY A 123 -1.44 -8.75 -13.19
CA GLY A 123 -0.91 -10.12 -13.18
C GLY A 123 0.53 -10.21 -13.67
N ASN A 124 0.81 -11.17 -14.56
CA ASN A 124 2.09 -11.25 -15.28
C ASN A 124 2.00 -10.45 -16.58
N PRO A 125 2.39 -9.16 -16.59
CA PRO A 125 2.02 -8.25 -17.66
C PRO A 125 2.80 -8.53 -18.97
N LYS A 126 2.07 -8.50 -20.08
CA LYS A 126 2.62 -8.55 -21.45
C LYS A 126 2.95 -7.16 -22.01
N ILE A 127 2.55 -6.10 -21.31
CA ILE A 127 2.82 -4.69 -21.66
C ILE A 127 3.75 -4.09 -20.60
N HIS A 128 4.78 -3.39 -21.05
CA HIS A 128 5.78 -2.77 -20.21
C HIS A 128 6.20 -1.41 -20.79
N PRO A 129 6.13 -0.31 -20.03
CA PRO A 129 5.48 -0.16 -18.73
C PRO A 129 3.96 -0.40 -18.76
N GLN A 130 3.34 -0.73 -17.61
CA GLN A 130 1.91 -0.99 -17.53
C GLN A 130 1.11 0.31 -17.57
N THR A 131 0.15 0.39 -18.50
CA THR A 131 -0.80 1.49 -18.64
C THR A 131 -2.15 1.11 -18.02
N GLU A 132 -2.97 2.09 -17.62
CA GLU A 132 -4.29 1.85 -17.01
C GLU A 132 -5.29 1.15 -17.95
N SER A 133 -5.12 1.30 -19.26
CA SER A 133 -5.94 0.64 -20.28
C SER A 133 -5.66 -0.85 -20.45
N TYR A 134 -4.56 -1.35 -19.90
CA TYR A 134 -4.22 -2.78 -19.94
C TYR A 134 -5.06 -3.57 -18.93
N TRP A 135 -5.78 -4.58 -19.40
CA TRP A 135 -6.70 -5.38 -18.56
C TRP A 135 -6.01 -6.43 -17.69
N GLY A 136 -4.73 -6.70 -17.96
CA GLY A 136 -3.94 -7.66 -17.20
C GLY A 136 -3.98 -9.08 -17.74
N ASP A 137 -3.12 -9.92 -17.16
CA ASP A 137 -2.99 -11.36 -17.41
C ASP A 137 -2.82 -12.05 -16.04
N VAL A 138 -3.95 -12.24 -15.34
CA VAL A 138 -4.00 -12.72 -13.95
C VAL A 138 -4.38 -14.20 -13.93
N ASN A 139 -3.65 -15.00 -13.15
CA ASN A 139 -4.04 -16.39 -12.86
C ASN A 139 -5.23 -16.39 -11.88
N PRO A 140 -6.45 -16.85 -12.29
CA PRO A 140 -7.62 -16.76 -11.41
C PRO A 140 -7.65 -17.81 -10.29
N ILE A 141 -6.78 -18.83 -10.32
CA ILE A 141 -6.76 -19.97 -9.39
C ILE A 141 -5.37 -20.21 -8.76
N GLY A 142 -4.41 -19.31 -8.97
CA GLY A 142 -3.07 -19.40 -8.39
C GLY A 142 -3.06 -19.04 -6.90
N ILE A 143 -1.91 -19.27 -6.27
CA ILE A 143 -1.72 -19.02 -4.82
C ILE A 143 -1.85 -17.53 -4.45
N ARG A 144 -1.73 -16.61 -5.43
CA ARG A 144 -1.86 -15.15 -5.25
C ARG A 144 -3.28 -14.64 -5.56
N SER A 145 -4.14 -15.46 -6.16
CA SER A 145 -5.45 -15.04 -6.68
C SER A 145 -6.40 -14.50 -5.61
N CYS A 146 -6.27 -14.94 -4.35
CA CYS A 146 -7.02 -14.37 -3.22
C CYS A 146 -6.83 -12.85 -3.09
N TYR A 147 -5.63 -12.36 -3.40
CA TYR A 147 -5.32 -10.93 -3.40
C TYR A 147 -5.61 -10.31 -4.77
N ASP A 148 -5.05 -10.87 -5.83
CA ASP A 148 -5.09 -10.31 -7.18
C ASP A 148 -6.52 -10.20 -7.69
N GLU A 149 -7.29 -11.29 -7.68
CA GLU A 149 -8.71 -11.31 -8.09
C GLU A 149 -9.61 -10.59 -7.06
N GLY A 150 -9.26 -10.65 -5.77
CA GLY A 150 -9.95 -9.87 -4.75
C GLY A 150 -9.91 -8.38 -5.03
N LYS A 151 -8.76 -7.84 -5.42
CA LYS A 151 -8.58 -6.42 -5.80
C LYS A 151 -9.25 -6.09 -7.13
N ARG A 152 -9.20 -6.98 -8.13
CA ARG A 152 -9.93 -6.83 -9.41
C ARG A 152 -11.44 -6.77 -9.17
N CYS A 153 -11.98 -7.66 -8.34
CA CYS A 153 -13.38 -7.64 -7.94
C CYS A 153 -13.77 -6.34 -7.22
N ALA A 154 -12.90 -5.84 -6.33
CA ALA A 154 -13.12 -4.56 -5.66
C ALA A 154 -13.17 -3.38 -6.67
N GLU A 155 -12.27 -3.32 -7.67
CA GLU A 155 -12.38 -2.33 -8.75
C GLU A 155 -13.73 -2.44 -9.47
N THR A 156 -14.15 -3.64 -9.87
CA THR A 156 -15.45 -3.87 -10.52
C THR A 156 -16.59 -3.30 -9.70
N LEU A 157 -16.63 -3.60 -8.40
CA LEU A 157 -17.67 -3.09 -7.48
C LEU A 157 -17.67 -1.55 -7.42
N PHE A 158 -16.48 -0.91 -7.35
CA PHE A 158 -16.39 0.55 -7.34
C PHE A 158 -16.99 1.17 -8.60
N PHE A 159 -16.61 0.66 -9.78
CA PHE A 159 -17.17 1.14 -11.06
C PHE A 159 -18.66 0.84 -11.20
N ASP A 160 -19.17 -0.28 -10.67
CA ASP A 160 -20.60 -0.58 -10.69
C ASP A 160 -21.41 0.35 -9.77
N TYR A 161 -20.90 0.66 -8.58
CA TYR A 161 -21.53 1.66 -7.71
C TYR A 161 -21.53 3.07 -8.34
N TYR A 162 -20.47 3.44 -9.05
CA TYR A 162 -20.46 4.68 -9.83
C TYR A 162 -21.54 4.66 -10.91
N ARG A 163 -21.59 3.62 -11.76
CA ARG A 163 -22.56 3.51 -12.87
C ARG A 163 -24.00 3.46 -12.39
N GLN A 164 -24.26 2.72 -11.32
CA GLN A 164 -25.62 2.49 -10.83
C GLN A 164 -26.11 3.59 -9.89
N HIS A 165 -25.25 4.20 -9.11
CA HIS A 165 -25.61 5.10 -8.03
C HIS A 165 -24.99 6.48 -8.11
N ASN A 166 -24.21 6.76 -9.14
CA ASN A 166 -23.43 7.98 -9.29
C ASN A 166 -22.58 8.33 -8.05
N LEU A 167 -22.04 7.27 -7.42
CA LEU A 167 -21.21 7.43 -6.23
C LEU A 167 -19.86 8.05 -6.62
N ASN A 168 -19.40 9.04 -5.85
CA ASN A 168 -18.11 9.67 -6.09
C ASN A 168 -16.98 8.75 -5.65
N ILE A 169 -16.38 8.05 -6.60
CA ILE A 169 -15.30 7.09 -6.38
C ILE A 169 -13.97 7.59 -6.89
N LYS A 170 -12.89 7.06 -6.33
CA LYS A 170 -11.50 7.16 -6.84
C LYS A 170 -10.86 5.79 -6.79
N VAL A 171 -10.11 5.40 -7.83
CA VAL A 171 -9.40 4.11 -7.87
C VAL A 171 -7.92 4.36 -8.12
N ALA A 172 -7.07 3.95 -7.15
CA ALA A 172 -5.62 4.06 -7.22
C ALA A 172 -4.99 2.68 -7.41
N ARG A 173 -4.27 2.44 -8.51
CA ARG A 173 -3.44 1.24 -8.71
C ARG A 173 -2.03 1.51 -8.18
N ILE A 174 -1.78 1.02 -6.98
CA ILE A 174 -0.54 1.27 -6.23
C ILE A 174 0.54 0.29 -6.68
N PHE A 175 1.69 0.82 -7.06
CA PHE A 175 2.90 0.04 -7.32
C PHE A 175 3.75 -0.06 -6.05
N ASN A 176 4.85 -0.86 -6.10
CA ASN A 176 5.65 -1.13 -4.92
C ASN A 176 6.02 0.15 -4.17
N THR A 177 5.60 0.22 -2.93
CA THR A 177 5.86 1.35 -2.04
C THR A 177 6.65 0.87 -0.83
N TYR A 178 7.58 1.69 -0.34
CA TYR A 178 8.42 1.41 0.82
C TYR A 178 8.56 2.64 1.72
N GLY A 179 8.93 2.41 2.97
CA GLY A 179 9.13 3.48 3.96
C GLY A 179 9.07 2.97 5.40
N PRO A 180 9.15 3.85 6.38
CA PRO A 180 8.89 3.53 7.79
C PRO A 180 7.51 2.91 7.99
N ASN A 181 7.27 2.26 9.12
CA ASN A 181 6.03 1.56 9.47
C ASN A 181 5.71 0.32 8.61
N MET A 182 6.58 -0.08 7.66
CA MET A 182 6.47 -1.40 7.05
C MET A 182 6.70 -2.49 8.11
N HIS A 183 5.96 -3.58 7.99
CA HIS A 183 6.16 -4.72 8.89
C HIS A 183 7.53 -5.38 8.61
N PRO A 184 8.39 -5.58 9.62
CA PRO A 184 9.76 -6.07 9.43
C PRO A 184 9.83 -7.47 8.80
N ASN A 185 8.78 -8.28 8.98
CA ASN A 185 8.72 -9.66 8.50
C ASN A 185 7.57 -9.86 7.48
N ASP A 186 7.27 -8.86 6.67
CA ASP A 186 6.16 -8.96 5.70
C ASP A 186 6.53 -9.64 4.37
N GLY A 187 7.78 -10.03 4.21
CA GLY A 187 8.25 -10.74 3.02
C GLY A 187 8.51 -9.86 1.80
N ARG A 188 8.27 -8.54 1.86
CA ARG A 188 8.61 -7.63 0.77
C ARG A 188 10.10 -7.34 0.74
N VAL A 189 10.64 -7.16 -0.49
CA VAL A 189 12.08 -7.14 -0.72
C VAL A 189 12.82 -6.06 0.07
N VAL A 190 12.28 -4.83 0.16
CA VAL A 190 12.97 -3.71 0.84
C VAL A 190 13.09 -3.98 2.34
N SER A 191 11.99 -4.30 3.02
CA SER A 191 12.00 -4.62 4.46
C SER A 191 12.87 -5.83 4.77
N ASN A 192 12.76 -6.90 3.97
CA ASN A 192 13.58 -8.09 4.16
C ASN A 192 15.08 -7.81 4.05
N PHE A 193 15.49 -7.06 3.01
CA PHE A 193 16.90 -6.76 2.80
C PHE A 193 17.47 -5.86 3.90
N ILE A 194 16.70 -4.84 4.33
CA ILE A 194 17.10 -3.99 5.46
C ILE A 194 17.26 -4.82 6.73
N MET A 195 16.28 -5.68 7.05
CA MET A 195 16.33 -6.52 8.26
C MET A 195 17.48 -7.52 8.23
N GLN A 196 17.76 -8.12 7.07
CA GLN A 196 18.90 -9.03 6.90
C GLN A 196 20.22 -8.28 7.03
N ALA A 197 20.36 -7.14 6.36
CA ALA A 197 21.57 -6.33 6.42
C ALA A 197 21.87 -5.81 7.85
N LEU A 198 20.86 -5.34 8.58
CA LEU A 198 21.02 -4.87 9.96
C LEU A 198 21.45 -5.96 10.94
N ARG A 199 21.20 -7.24 10.62
CA ARG A 199 21.61 -8.39 11.43
C ARG A 199 22.91 -9.04 10.95
N ASP A 200 23.52 -8.52 9.89
CA ASP A 200 24.61 -9.17 9.16
C ASP A 200 24.25 -10.60 8.68
N ASP A 201 22.94 -10.89 8.51
CA ASP A 201 22.44 -12.13 7.93
C ASP A 201 22.63 -12.11 6.40
N PRO A 202 22.81 -13.27 5.73
CA PRO A 202 22.88 -13.31 4.27
C PRO A 202 21.60 -12.76 3.61
N ILE A 203 21.76 -11.85 2.64
CA ILE A 203 20.66 -11.29 1.88
C ILE A 203 20.17 -12.29 0.84
N THR A 204 18.91 -12.68 0.93
CA THR A 204 18.29 -13.69 0.07
C THR A 204 17.74 -13.08 -1.21
N ILE A 205 18.37 -13.37 -2.34
CA ILE A 205 17.91 -13.01 -3.67
C ILE A 205 17.19 -14.21 -4.30
N TYR A 206 15.95 -14.01 -4.74
CA TYR A 206 15.23 -15.01 -5.50
C TYR A 206 15.54 -14.87 -6.99
N GLY A 207 15.80 -16.01 -7.68
CA GLY A 207 16.26 -16.02 -9.06
C GLY A 207 17.69 -15.51 -9.24
N LYS A 208 17.96 -14.82 -10.36
CA LYS A 208 19.29 -14.31 -10.71
C LYS A 208 19.57 -12.90 -10.17
N GLY A 209 18.58 -12.23 -9.58
CA GLY A 209 18.68 -10.84 -9.11
C GLY A 209 18.68 -9.77 -10.22
N SER A 210 18.56 -10.18 -11.49
CA SER A 210 18.46 -9.28 -12.65
C SER A 210 17.02 -8.81 -12.94
N GLN A 211 16.02 -9.40 -12.28
CA GLN A 211 14.64 -8.92 -12.37
C GLN A 211 14.55 -7.51 -11.80
N THR A 212 13.77 -6.65 -12.48
CA THR A 212 13.63 -5.25 -12.10
C THR A 212 12.32 -4.97 -11.37
N ARG A 213 12.37 -4.01 -10.47
CA ARG A 213 11.21 -3.45 -9.77
C ARG A 213 11.39 -1.93 -9.64
N SER A 214 10.29 -1.23 -9.61
CA SER A 214 10.26 0.19 -9.28
C SER A 214 9.80 0.37 -7.83
N PHE A 215 10.35 1.36 -7.13
CA PHE A 215 10.07 1.59 -5.72
C PHE A 215 9.69 3.04 -5.48
N CYS A 216 8.47 3.27 -4.99
CA CYS A 216 7.97 4.59 -4.61
C CYS A 216 8.12 4.80 -3.10
N TYR A 217 8.66 5.93 -2.69
CA TYR A 217 8.73 6.25 -1.26
C TYR A 217 7.34 6.66 -0.73
N VAL A 218 7.07 6.34 0.52
CA VAL A 218 5.73 6.48 1.12
C VAL A 218 5.19 7.91 1.08
N ASP A 219 6.03 8.93 1.33
CA ASP A 219 5.58 10.33 1.33
C ASP A 219 5.03 10.74 -0.05
N ASP A 220 5.70 10.34 -1.14
CA ASP A 220 5.22 10.58 -2.51
C ASP A 220 3.87 9.87 -2.76
N MET A 221 3.70 8.66 -2.24
CA MET A 221 2.44 7.91 -2.37
C MET A 221 1.29 8.57 -1.61
N ILE A 222 1.53 9.06 -0.39
CA ILE A 222 0.51 9.76 0.41
C ILE A 222 0.13 11.09 -0.25
N GLU A 223 1.11 11.84 -0.80
CA GLU A 223 0.82 13.03 -1.61
C GLU A 223 -0.13 12.69 -2.76
N ALA A 224 0.16 11.59 -3.50
CA ALA A 224 -0.67 11.14 -4.64
C ALA A 224 -2.11 10.79 -4.20
N PHE A 225 -2.29 10.11 -3.07
CA PHE A 225 -3.62 9.78 -2.53
C PHE A 225 -4.44 11.02 -2.26
N CYS A 226 -3.86 12.02 -1.60
CA CYS A 226 -4.53 13.28 -1.30
C CYS A 226 -4.87 14.05 -2.58
N LEU A 227 -3.97 14.10 -3.54
CA LEU A 227 -4.22 14.74 -4.83
C LEU A 227 -5.34 14.03 -5.59
N LEU A 228 -5.35 12.71 -5.64
CA LEU A 228 -6.40 11.92 -6.29
C LEU A 228 -7.77 12.17 -5.63
N MET A 229 -7.83 12.16 -4.30
CA MET A 229 -9.08 12.43 -3.58
C MET A 229 -9.60 13.84 -3.85
N ASN A 230 -8.73 14.81 -4.12
CA ASN A 230 -9.09 16.20 -4.42
C ASN A 230 -9.39 16.47 -5.90
N THR A 231 -9.30 15.47 -6.79
CA THR A 231 -9.70 15.64 -8.19
C THR A 231 -11.20 15.91 -8.31
N LYS A 232 -11.61 16.43 -9.48
CA LYS A 232 -13.03 16.63 -9.81
C LYS A 232 -13.80 15.31 -9.71
N ASP A 233 -15.08 15.40 -9.45
CA ASP A 233 -15.94 14.23 -9.20
C ASP A 233 -16.12 13.33 -10.45
N ASP A 234 -15.95 13.89 -11.65
CA ASP A 234 -15.99 13.17 -12.92
C ASP A 234 -14.73 12.35 -13.23
N PHE A 235 -13.60 12.64 -12.56
CA PHE A 235 -12.41 11.80 -12.64
C PHE A 235 -12.46 10.69 -11.61
N ILE A 236 -12.68 9.45 -12.03
CA ILE A 236 -12.88 8.28 -11.17
C ILE A 236 -11.66 7.33 -11.13
N GLY A 237 -10.73 7.47 -12.08
CA GLY A 237 -9.61 6.54 -12.27
C GLY A 237 -9.99 5.36 -13.21
N PRO A 238 -9.27 4.22 -13.18
CA PRO A 238 -8.11 4.00 -12.32
C PRO A 238 -6.93 4.88 -12.70
N VAL A 239 -6.02 5.10 -11.75
CA VAL A 239 -4.75 5.79 -12.01
C VAL A 239 -3.59 5.01 -11.39
N ASN A 240 -2.50 4.84 -12.15
CA ASN A 240 -1.27 4.23 -11.65
C ASN A 240 -0.50 5.21 -10.77
N LEU A 241 -0.18 4.78 -9.57
CA LEU A 241 0.64 5.52 -8.63
C LEU A 241 1.89 4.71 -8.28
N GLY A 242 3.06 5.27 -8.59
CA GLY A 242 4.33 4.60 -8.37
C GLY A 242 5.50 5.37 -8.95
N ASN A 243 6.70 4.85 -8.76
CA ASN A 243 7.91 5.43 -9.34
C ASN A 243 8.24 4.66 -10.65
N PRO A 244 8.42 5.33 -11.80
CA PRO A 244 8.75 4.66 -13.06
C PRO A 244 10.22 4.25 -13.17
N ILE A 245 11.09 4.65 -12.24
CA ILE A 245 12.51 4.29 -12.27
C ILE A 245 12.67 2.85 -11.74
N GLU A 246 13.24 1.98 -12.57
CA GLU A 246 13.50 0.59 -12.23
C GLU A 246 14.89 0.38 -11.65
N PHE A 247 14.98 -0.54 -10.71
CA PHE A 247 16.22 -1.06 -10.14
C PHE A 247 16.20 -2.58 -10.21
N SER A 248 17.32 -3.20 -10.49
CA SER A 248 17.46 -4.64 -10.30
C SER A 248 17.44 -4.98 -8.81
N ILE A 249 16.98 -6.18 -8.49
CA ILE A 249 17.00 -6.65 -7.09
C ILE A 249 18.43 -6.69 -6.53
N LYS A 250 19.43 -6.94 -7.38
CA LYS A 250 20.83 -6.91 -6.98
C LYS A 250 21.33 -5.49 -6.67
N GLU A 251 20.95 -4.48 -7.48
CA GLU A 251 21.27 -3.07 -7.19
C GLU A 251 20.66 -2.62 -5.88
N LEU A 252 19.39 -2.95 -5.61
CA LEU A 252 18.75 -2.66 -4.34
C LEU A 252 19.50 -3.27 -3.15
N ALA A 253 19.92 -4.55 -3.25
CA ALA A 253 20.66 -5.21 -2.19
C ALA A 253 22.01 -4.53 -1.95
N SER A 254 22.73 -4.19 -3.01
CA SER A 254 24.04 -3.50 -2.91
C SER A 254 23.90 -2.11 -2.27
N GLU A 255 22.88 -1.33 -2.63
CA GLU A 255 22.61 -0.02 -2.05
C GLU A 255 22.31 -0.11 -0.55
N ILE A 256 21.49 -1.10 -0.13
CA ILE A 256 21.16 -1.32 1.29
C ILE A 256 22.40 -1.73 2.09
N ILE A 257 23.23 -2.67 1.57
CA ILE A 257 24.49 -3.10 2.21
C ILE A 257 25.41 -1.90 2.41
N GLU A 258 25.57 -1.06 1.38
CA GLU A 258 26.43 0.13 1.43
C GLU A 258 25.94 1.14 2.47
N LEU A 259 24.63 1.45 2.47
CA LEU A 259 24.03 2.43 3.39
C LEU A 259 24.14 2.01 4.85
N ILE A 260 24.00 0.71 5.12
CA ILE A 260 24.07 0.16 6.50
C ILE A 260 25.52 -0.09 6.91
N GLY A 261 26.43 -0.28 5.96
CA GLY A 261 27.79 -0.75 6.22
C GLY A 261 27.84 -2.22 6.64
N SER A 262 26.87 -3.02 6.19
CA SER A 262 26.73 -4.43 6.54
C SER A 262 27.76 -5.32 5.87
N LYS A 263 28.08 -6.45 6.53
CA LYS A 263 28.95 -7.52 6.01
C LYS A 263 28.15 -8.65 5.34
N SER A 264 26.86 -8.45 5.13
CA SER A 264 25.97 -9.46 4.54
C SER A 264 26.41 -9.90 3.14
N GLU A 265 26.47 -11.21 2.92
CA GLU A 265 26.69 -11.82 1.62
C GLU A 265 25.37 -12.02 0.86
N LEU A 266 25.43 -12.07 -0.47
CA LEU A 266 24.25 -12.36 -1.29
C LEU A 266 24.10 -13.88 -1.49
N ILE A 267 22.95 -14.45 -1.13
CA ILE A 267 22.60 -15.85 -1.41
C ILE A 267 21.43 -15.92 -2.39
N TYR A 268 21.43 -16.91 -3.26
CA TYR A 268 20.44 -17.07 -4.32
C TYR A 268 19.53 -18.26 -4.07
N LYS A 269 18.21 -18.07 -4.22
CA LYS A 269 17.17 -19.11 -4.09
C LYS A 269 16.30 -19.17 -5.34
N PRO A 270 15.62 -20.31 -5.62
CA PRO A 270 14.65 -20.38 -6.72
C PRO A 270 13.58 -19.30 -6.63
N LEU A 271 13.09 -18.83 -7.80
CA LEU A 271 11.96 -17.90 -7.84
C LEU A 271 10.69 -18.55 -7.26
N PRO A 272 9.88 -17.80 -6.48
CA PRO A 272 8.54 -18.24 -6.10
C PRO A 272 7.62 -18.41 -7.31
N GLU A 273 6.59 -19.24 -7.18
CA GLU A 273 5.54 -19.39 -8.17
C GLU A 273 4.76 -18.07 -8.33
N ASP A 274 4.33 -17.79 -9.58
CA ASP A 274 3.53 -16.62 -9.95
C ASP A 274 4.19 -15.25 -9.64
N ASP A 275 5.52 -15.18 -9.42
CA ASP A 275 6.19 -13.89 -9.24
C ASP A 275 6.38 -13.20 -10.61
N PRO A 276 5.81 -11.99 -10.83
CA PRO A 276 5.91 -11.34 -12.13
C PRO A 276 7.35 -10.98 -12.49
N ALA A 277 7.72 -11.17 -13.77
CA ALA A 277 9.07 -10.89 -14.25
C ALA A 277 9.43 -9.40 -14.18
N GLN A 278 8.47 -8.51 -14.52
CA GLN A 278 8.66 -7.06 -14.60
C GLN A 278 7.44 -6.31 -14.03
N ARG A 279 7.69 -5.18 -13.36
CA ARG A 279 6.64 -4.33 -12.80
C ARG A 279 7.08 -2.87 -12.81
N GLN A 280 6.55 -2.09 -13.77
CA GLN A 280 6.85 -0.66 -13.92
C GLN A 280 5.59 0.12 -14.28
N PRO A 281 5.21 1.17 -13.52
CA PRO A 281 4.05 1.97 -13.86
C PRO A 281 4.33 2.90 -15.04
N ASP A 282 3.39 3.00 -15.99
CA ASP A 282 3.23 4.23 -16.74
C ASP A 282 2.44 5.22 -15.85
N ILE A 283 3.04 6.36 -15.54
CA ILE A 283 2.45 7.42 -14.70
C ILE A 283 2.01 8.65 -15.49
N SER A 284 1.90 8.53 -16.81
CA SER A 284 1.52 9.65 -17.70
C SER A 284 0.17 10.25 -17.30
N LEU A 285 -0.80 9.40 -16.95
CA LEU A 285 -2.11 9.84 -16.48
C LEU A 285 -2.02 10.57 -15.13
N ALA A 286 -1.24 10.07 -14.18
CA ALA A 286 -1.01 10.73 -12.90
C ALA A 286 -0.36 12.11 -13.08
N LYS A 287 0.65 12.24 -13.95
CA LYS A 287 1.26 13.53 -14.29
C LYS A 287 0.24 14.50 -14.88
N GLN A 288 -0.59 14.04 -15.81
CA GLN A 288 -1.58 14.86 -16.50
C GLN A 288 -2.70 15.34 -15.56
N VAL A 289 -3.25 14.45 -14.75
CA VAL A 289 -4.47 14.73 -13.97
C VAL A 289 -4.17 15.25 -12.58
N LEU A 290 -3.11 14.74 -11.94
CA LEU A 290 -2.75 15.11 -10.57
C LEU A 290 -1.62 16.15 -10.52
N SER A 291 -0.95 16.44 -11.66
CA SER A 291 0.30 17.20 -11.69
C SER A 291 1.34 16.61 -10.72
N TRP A 292 1.36 15.26 -10.61
CA TRP A 292 2.16 14.53 -9.65
C TRP A 292 3.18 13.61 -10.34
N GLU A 293 4.35 13.57 -9.77
CA GLU A 293 5.38 12.56 -10.01
C GLU A 293 6.18 12.34 -8.72
N PRO A 294 6.77 11.13 -8.52
CA PRO A 294 7.57 10.85 -7.33
C PRO A 294 8.83 11.70 -7.33
N LYS A 295 9.16 12.28 -6.18
CA LYS A 295 10.27 13.22 -5.98
C LYS A 295 11.43 12.58 -5.22
N ILE A 296 11.14 11.57 -4.39
CA ILE A 296 12.13 10.96 -3.50
C ILE A 296 12.80 9.78 -4.20
N GLN A 297 14.10 9.94 -4.46
CA GLN A 297 14.93 8.90 -5.07
C GLN A 297 15.17 7.75 -4.09
N LEU A 298 15.45 6.53 -4.63
CA LEU A 298 15.58 5.30 -3.84
C LEU A 298 16.56 5.46 -2.66
N LYS A 299 17.78 5.95 -2.91
CA LYS A 299 18.80 6.15 -1.87
C LYS A 299 18.29 7.02 -0.73
N LYS A 300 17.68 8.17 -1.05
CA LYS A 300 17.10 9.09 -0.05
C LYS A 300 15.97 8.48 0.75
N GLY A 301 15.12 7.70 0.10
CA GLY A 301 14.04 6.98 0.78
C GLY A 301 14.58 5.87 1.70
N LEU A 302 15.63 5.15 1.29
CA LEU A 302 16.33 4.15 2.12
C LEU A 302 16.98 4.81 3.35
N GLU A 303 17.69 5.93 3.18
CA GLU A 303 18.28 6.71 4.29
C GLU A 303 17.22 7.10 5.36
N LYS A 304 15.99 7.37 4.94
CA LYS A 304 14.87 7.66 5.86
C LYS A 304 14.21 6.41 6.46
N THR A 305 14.29 5.28 5.74
CA THR A 305 13.61 4.03 6.12
C THR A 305 14.45 3.18 7.08
N ILE A 306 15.76 3.10 6.87
CA ILE A 306 16.69 2.27 7.66
C ILE A 306 16.59 2.58 9.16
N PRO A 307 16.61 3.86 9.63
CA PRO A 307 16.53 4.17 11.06
C PRO A 307 15.30 3.61 11.78
N TYR A 308 14.17 3.49 11.09
CA TYR A 308 12.96 2.87 11.64
C TYR A 308 13.19 1.40 11.98
N PHE A 309 13.87 0.66 11.11
CA PHE A 309 14.17 -0.76 11.34
C PHE A 309 15.28 -0.96 12.38
N GLU A 310 16.24 -0.04 12.48
CA GLU A 310 17.25 -0.04 13.55
C GLU A 310 16.60 0.13 14.93
N ASP A 311 15.69 1.10 15.07
CA ASP A 311 14.94 1.33 16.30
C ASP A 311 14.05 0.11 16.64
N PHE A 312 13.39 -0.48 15.64
CA PHE A 312 12.60 -1.69 15.83
C PHE A 312 13.45 -2.84 16.39
N LEU A 313 14.62 -3.10 15.80
CA LEU A 313 15.53 -4.16 16.29
C LEU A 313 16.01 -3.90 17.71
N SER A 314 16.36 -2.66 18.03
CA SER A 314 16.81 -2.27 19.38
C SER A 314 15.75 -2.56 20.44
N ARG A 315 14.47 -2.23 20.14
CA ARG A 315 13.33 -2.49 21.04
C ARG A 315 13.04 -3.99 21.19
N ASP A 316 13.20 -4.80 20.12
CA ASP A 316 12.96 -6.23 20.15
C ASP A 316 14.02 -6.97 21.00
N ILE A 317 15.26 -6.51 20.98
CA ILE A 317 16.35 -7.03 21.82
C ILE A 317 16.04 -6.76 23.31
N ILE A 318 15.62 -5.54 23.66
CA ILE A 318 15.29 -5.16 25.04
C ILE A 318 14.10 -5.97 25.57
N LYS A 319 13.11 -6.30 24.76
CA LYS A 319 11.95 -7.11 25.18
C LYS A 319 12.28 -8.59 25.41
N LYS A 320 13.38 -9.10 24.84
CA LYS A 320 13.83 -10.50 24.95
C LYS A 320 14.93 -10.70 26.00
N SER A 321 15.53 -9.65 26.52
CA SER A 321 16.48 -9.63 27.63
C SER A 321 15.76 -9.48 28.97
#